data_685a4ba157df48e2ac9f763107c9b3f2
#
_entry.id   685a4ba157df48e2ac9f763107c9b3f2
#
_cell.length_a   1.000
_cell.length_b   1.000
_cell.length_c   1.000
_cell.angle_alpha   90.00
_cell.angle_beta   90.00
_cell.angle_gamma   90.00
#
_symmetry.space_group_name_H-M   'P 1'
#
loop_
_entity.id
_entity.type
_entity.pdbx_description
1 polymer ?
#
loop_
_entity_poly.entity_id
_entity_poly.type
_entity_poly.pdbx_seq_one_letter_code
_entity_poly.pdbx_strand_id
1 'polypeptide(L)'
;DSLDPAMNTDTDADSIFHALYENLMRESDDGSGEVMLTNGMAKEYTEETNYDGTVTYRFTLRSTARWSDGEKVTADDFVYAWQRLADPATNSPNHSLMSVVAGYDEVRETGNKAKLQVSAKDESTFVVTLSAPCAYFIEGICTAVATMPLRRDLTEDGAGFDMPNVVSNGAYHVSAWSKSSKLTAVRNEEYYEARLVGPDELGFVFASGSEEAWKLYEAGDIDYIAHLPDSVIAELSQDKNWKPTAVYATACVLYNHESDLFSNEHIREAFDLAIDRAAAAAAGGAENTPATGLVPSGIPDSGETDDDFRTTGGVLRSIDEEDVNARQAEAREELSYAGYYSTSMFPPIELLYVTGTENDAVAAALQNMWSTTLGVTVMLRGVTQAEYNARMEAKNYELALQKITALYDDAMGFLDRWCSESEQNLINYENGTYDVLIGVAAASENLVARTAFLHDAEMMLFDDMAPSPVYFDGTAHLLRDTLRGVCTDGFGNSYFTGVRVNTD
;
A
#
# COMPACT_ATOMS: atom_id res chain seq x y z
N ASP A 1 -4.39 -17.99 3.76
CA ASP A 1 -5.27 -19.15 3.97
C ASP A 1 -6.39 -19.29 2.91
N SER A 2 -6.60 -18.29 2.05
CA SER A 2 -7.57 -18.27 0.95
C SER A 2 -6.96 -17.60 -0.28
N LEU A 3 -7.39 -18.01 -1.49
CA LEU A 3 -7.05 -17.36 -2.74
C LEU A 3 -8.19 -16.46 -3.25
N ASP A 4 -8.91 -15.82 -2.33
CA ASP A 4 -9.93 -14.81 -2.60
C ASP A 4 -9.29 -13.42 -2.72
N PRO A 5 -9.18 -12.82 -3.92
CA PRO A 5 -8.52 -11.52 -4.10
C PRO A 5 -9.19 -10.40 -3.31
N ALA A 6 -10.54 -10.44 -3.19
CA ALA A 6 -11.27 -9.39 -2.46
C ALA A 6 -11.01 -9.38 -0.95
N MET A 7 -10.52 -10.50 -0.40
CA MET A 7 -10.25 -10.67 1.04
C MET A 7 -8.76 -10.53 1.38
N ASN A 8 -7.88 -10.34 0.39
CA ASN A 8 -6.46 -10.23 0.64
C ASN A 8 -6.11 -8.91 1.35
N THR A 9 -5.31 -9.01 2.40
CA THR A 9 -4.72 -7.87 3.14
C THR A 9 -3.23 -8.06 3.38
N ASP A 10 -2.66 -9.11 2.76
CA ASP A 10 -1.26 -9.48 2.90
C ASP A 10 -0.53 -9.10 1.61
N THR A 11 0.31 -8.09 1.69
CA THR A 11 1.09 -7.59 0.54
C THR A 11 2.04 -8.64 -0.01
N ASP A 12 2.58 -9.54 0.83
CA ASP A 12 3.43 -10.64 0.34
C ASP A 12 2.64 -11.62 -0.54
N ALA A 13 1.34 -11.78 -0.27
CA ALA A 13 0.48 -12.63 -1.07
C ALA A 13 0.12 -12.00 -2.43
N ASP A 14 0.23 -10.66 -2.60
CA ASP A 14 -0.09 -9.99 -3.86
C ASP A 14 0.74 -10.53 -5.02
N SER A 15 2.03 -10.85 -4.79
CA SER A 15 2.89 -11.51 -5.79
C SER A 15 2.33 -12.85 -6.28
N ILE A 16 1.62 -13.60 -5.42
CA ILE A 16 0.93 -14.84 -5.79
C ILE A 16 -0.30 -14.52 -6.63
N PHE A 17 -1.09 -13.51 -6.22
CA PHE A 17 -2.27 -13.10 -6.98
C PHE A 17 -1.90 -12.59 -8.37
N HIS A 18 -0.85 -11.78 -8.52
CA HIS A 18 -0.35 -11.30 -9.82
C HIS A 18 0.20 -12.44 -10.71
N ALA A 19 0.66 -13.54 -10.13
CA ALA A 19 1.01 -14.73 -10.92
C ALA A 19 -0.23 -15.48 -11.41
N LEU A 20 -1.29 -15.58 -10.59
CA LEU A 20 -2.48 -16.40 -10.84
C LEU A 20 -3.57 -15.65 -11.62
N TYR A 21 -3.71 -14.36 -11.38
CA TYR A 21 -4.77 -13.54 -11.99
C TYR A 21 -4.17 -12.37 -12.73
N GLU A 22 -4.93 -11.86 -13.70
CA GLU A 22 -4.60 -10.61 -14.39
C GLU A 22 -5.83 -9.71 -14.46
N ASN A 23 -5.62 -8.44 -14.12
CA ASN A 23 -6.65 -7.41 -14.07
C ASN A 23 -6.86 -6.73 -15.45
N LEU A 24 -7.67 -5.68 -15.50
CA LEU A 24 -7.88 -4.85 -16.70
C LEU A 24 -6.56 -4.26 -17.20
N MET A 25 -5.80 -3.69 -16.30
CA MET A 25 -4.44 -3.20 -16.49
C MET A 25 -3.48 -4.06 -15.68
N ARG A 26 -2.20 -4.00 -16.01
CA ARG A 26 -1.15 -4.72 -15.28
C ARG A 26 0.13 -3.91 -15.25
N GLU A 27 0.94 -4.22 -14.29
CA GLU A 27 2.33 -3.80 -14.24
C GLU A 27 3.22 -4.86 -14.91
N SER A 28 4.21 -4.42 -15.65
CA SER A 28 5.16 -5.30 -16.34
C SER A 28 6.51 -4.64 -16.49
N ASP A 29 7.56 -5.46 -16.53
CA ASP A 29 8.91 -5.03 -16.86
C ASP A 29 8.99 -4.62 -18.34
N ASP A 30 9.51 -3.44 -18.62
CA ASP A 30 9.81 -2.94 -19.97
C ASP A 30 11.13 -3.51 -20.55
N GLY A 31 11.83 -4.34 -19.77
CA GLY A 31 13.15 -4.92 -20.07
C GLY A 31 14.32 -4.11 -19.53
N SER A 32 14.07 -2.98 -18.88
CA SER A 32 15.06 -2.19 -18.12
C SER A 32 15.19 -2.65 -16.66
N GLY A 33 14.20 -3.41 -16.15
CA GLY A 33 14.02 -3.76 -14.75
C GLY A 33 13.12 -2.76 -14.01
N GLU A 34 12.58 -1.77 -14.72
CA GLU A 34 11.57 -0.86 -14.19
C GLU A 34 10.17 -1.39 -14.50
N VAL A 35 9.26 -1.21 -13.55
CA VAL A 35 7.86 -1.58 -13.69
C VAL A 35 7.11 -0.45 -14.41
N MET A 36 6.32 -0.81 -15.40
CA MET A 36 5.47 0.15 -16.10
C MET A 36 4.06 -0.38 -16.32
N LEU A 37 3.10 0.52 -16.28
CA LEU A 37 1.70 0.23 -16.54
C LEU A 37 1.48 -0.19 -17.99
N THR A 38 0.82 -1.32 -18.20
CA THR A 38 0.45 -1.83 -19.51
C THR A 38 -0.97 -2.39 -19.54
N ASN A 39 -1.49 -2.62 -20.74
CA ASN A 39 -2.79 -3.27 -20.92
C ASN A 39 -2.73 -4.74 -20.49
N GLY A 40 -3.54 -5.11 -19.51
CA GLY A 40 -3.75 -6.48 -19.04
C GLY A 40 -4.84 -7.20 -19.85
N MET A 41 -5.92 -7.64 -19.18
CA MET A 41 -7.09 -8.25 -19.84
C MET A 41 -7.79 -7.27 -20.78
N ALA A 42 -7.76 -5.98 -20.51
CA ALA A 42 -8.20 -4.98 -21.47
C ALA A 42 -7.17 -4.83 -22.61
N LYS A 43 -7.64 -4.94 -23.84
CA LYS A 43 -6.82 -4.63 -25.03
C LYS A 43 -6.68 -3.11 -25.21
N GLU A 44 -7.76 -2.38 -24.92
CA GLU A 44 -7.87 -0.94 -25.06
C GLU A 44 -9.02 -0.43 -24.18
N TYR A 45 -9.01 0.84 -23.85
CA TYR A 45 -10.14 1.49 -23.20
C TYR A 45 -10.41 2.87 -23.79
N THR A 46 -11.61 3.40 -23.53
CA THR A 46 -12.01 4.78 -23.83
C THR A 46 -12.59 5.42 -22.59
N GLU A 47 -12.33 6.71 -22.42
CA GLU A 47 -12.85 7.55 -21.36
C GLU A 47 -13.79 8.59 -21.94
N GLU A 48 -14.89 8.90 -21.25
CA GLU A 48 -15.86 9.90 -21.64
C GLU A 48 -16.38 10.62 -20.39
N THR A 49 -16.11 11.93 -20.29
CA THR A 49 -16.71 12.79 -19.26
C THR A 49 -18.14 13.13 -19.65
N ASN A 50 -19.10 12.80 -18.79
CA ASN A 50 -20.52 13.03 -19.02
C ASN A 50 -20.93 14.47 -18.62
N TYR A 51 -22.09 14.93 -19.12
CA TYR A 51 -22.61 16.28 -18.82
C TYR A 51 -22.90 16.54 -17.33
N ASP A 52 -23.11 15.48 -16.54
CA ASP A 52 -23.36 15.55 -15.10
C ASP A 52 -22.08 15.49 -14.26
N GLY A 53 -20.91 15.46 -14.90
CA GLY A 53 -19.60 15.42 -14.25
C GLY A 53 -19.12 14.00 -13.92
N THR A 54 -19.93 12.97 -14.17
CA THR A 54 -19.48 11.58 -14.04
C THR A 54 -18.54 11.21 -15.19
N VAL A 55 -17.71 10.18 -15.00
CA VAL A 55 -16.79 9.70 -16.05
C VAL A 55 -17.07 8.24 -16.36
N THR A 56 -17.23 7.92 -17.63
CA THR A 56 -17.50 6.56 -18.09
C THR A 56 -16.30 5.98 -18.82
N TYR A 57 -15.75 4.90 -18.28
CA TYR A 57 -14.74 4.08 -18.94
C TYR A 57 -15.39 2.88 -19.63
N ARG A 58 -14.87 2.54 -20.82
CA ARG A 58 -15.27 1.35 -21.59
C ARG A 58 -14.03 0.57 -21.94
N PHE A 59 -13.87 -0.59 -21.34
CA PHE A 59 -12.74 -1.49 -21.58
C PHE A 59 -13.16 -2.56 -22.60
N THR A 60 -12.35 -2.72 -23.65
CA THR A 60 -12.50 -3.81 -24.63
C THR A 60 -11.56 -4.94 -24.22
N LEU A 61 -12.11 -6.06 -23.78
CA LEU A 61 -11.32 -7.22 -23.36
C LEU A 61 -10.67 -7.93 -24.56
N ARG A 62 -9.55 -8.60 -24.32
CA ARG A 62 -8.88 -9.43 -25.32
C ARG A 62 -9.77 -10.62 -25.71
N SER A 63 -10.04 -10.82 -26.98
CA SER A 63 -10.84 -11.95 -27.47
C SER A 63 -10.18 -13.32 -27.23
N THR A 64 -8.86 -13.32 -26.97
CA THR A 64 -8.07 -14.50 -26.65
C THR A 64 -7.93 -14.77 -25.15
N ALA A 65 -8.46 -13.88 -24.29
CA ALA A 65 -8.41 -14.07 -22.84
C ALA A 65 -9.22 -15.31 -22.42
N ARG A 66 -8.56 -16.18 -21.66
CA ARG A 66 -9.12 -17.45 -21.17
C ARG A 66 -8.78 -17.65 -19.70
N TRP A 67 -9.71 -18.33 -19.03
CA TRP A 67 -9.42 -18.99 -17.77
C TRP A 67 -8.60 -20.27 -17.99
N SER A 68 -7.92 -20.75 -16.98
CA SER A 68 -7.06 -21.95 -17.07
C SER A 68 -7.81 -23.26 -17.38
N ASP A 69 -9.13 -23.26 -17.27
CA ASP A 69 -10.00 -24.37 -17.71
C ASP A 69 -10.46 -24.24 -19.17
N GLY A 70 -10.02 -23.20 -19.90
CA GLY A 70 -10.32 -22.94 -21.30
C GLY A 70 -11.55 -22.08 -21.55
N GLU A 71 -12.35 -21.77 -20.52
CA GLU A 71 -13.50 -20.86 -20.65
C GLU A 71 -13.02 -19.42 -20.93
N LYS A 72 -13.84 -18.61 -21.59
CA LYS A 72 -13.50 -17.22 -21.88
C LYS A 72 -13.53 -16.36 -20.63
N VAL A 73 -12.60 -15.42 -20.52
CA VAL A 73 -12.74 -14.28 -19.61
C VAL A 73 -13.72 -13.29 -20.24
N THR A 74 -14.74 -12.89 -19.50
CA THR A 74 -15.83 -12.03 -19.97
C THR A 74 -15.97 -10.76 -19.14
N ALA A 75 -16.67 -9.77 -19.69
CA ALA A 75 -17.00 -8.55 -18.94
C ALA A 75 -17.86 -8.83 -17.70
N ASP A 76 -18.68 -9.90 -17.72
CA ASP A 76 -19.49 -10.31 -16.56
C ASP A 76 -18.63 -10.80 -15.39
N ASP A 77 -17.42 -11.31 -15.61
CA ASP A 77 -16.51 -11.74 -14.57
C ASP A 77 -15.99 -10.52 -13.75
N PHE A 78 -15.75 -9.39 -14.45
CA PHE A 78 -15.40 -8.11 -13.80
C PHE A 78 -16.64 -7.49 -13.10
N VAL A 79 -17.80 -7.49 -13.73
CA VAL A 79 -19.04 -6.99 -13.09
C VAL A 79 -19.32 -7.74 -11.80
N TYR A 80 -19.19 -9.06 -11.81
CA TYR A 80 -19.42 -9.88 -10.63
C TYR A 80 -18.39 -9.57 -9.52
N ALA A 81 -17.10 -9.52 -9.86
CA ALA A 81 -16.03 -9.25 -8.91
C ALA A 81 -16.21 -7.88 -8.23
N TRP A 82 -16.46 -6.82 -9.00
CA TRP A 82 -16.59 -5.47 -8.47
C TRP A 82 -17.87 -5.28 -7.66
N GLN A 83 -18.99 -5.88 -8.10
CA GLN A 83 -20.23 -5.89 -7.32
C GLN A 83 -20.07 -6.65 -6.00
N ARG A 84 -19.31 -7.75 -6.01
CA ARG A 84 -18.99 -8.54 -4.80
C ARG A 84 -18.09 -7.76 -3.86
N LEU A 85 -17.09 -7.04 -4.39
CA LEU A 85 -16.17 -6.20 -3.60
C LEU A 85 -16.92 -5.08 -2.87
N ALA A 86 -17.88 -4.41 -3.53
CA ALA A 86 -18.68 -3.34 -2.94
C ALA A 86 -19.76 -3.85 -1.95
N ASP A 87 -20.18 -5.12 -2.07
CA ASP A 87 -21.30 -5.70 -1.30
C ASP A 87 -20.96 -5.78 0.20
N PRO A 88 -21.74 -5.13 1.11
CA PRO A 88 -21.52 -5.25 2.54
C PRO A 88 -21.57 -6.69 3.06
N ALA A 89 -22.30 -7.60 2.38
CA ALA A 89 -22.36 -9.01 2.75
C ALA A 89 -21.02 -9.75 2.53
N THR A 90 -20.18 -9.31 1.61
CA THR A 90 -18.83 -9.82 1.40
C THR A 90 -17.91 -9.44 2.55
N ASN A 91 -18.15 -8.28 3.17
CA ASN A 91 -17.33 -7.72 4.25
C ASN A 91 -15.83 -7.65 3.87
N SER A 92 -15.56 -7.28 2.62
CA SER A 92 -14.17 -7.12 2.16
C SER A 92 -13.49 -5.95 2.88
N PRO A 93 -12.25 -6.11 3.36
CA PRO A 93 -11.47 -5.00 3.89
C PRO A 93 -11.09 -3.97 2.83
N ASN A 94 -11.14 -4.36 1.54
CA ASN A 94 -10.75 -3.53 0.39
C ASN A 94 -11.94 -2.86 -0.32
N HIS A 95 -13.15 -2.90 0.27
CA HIS A 95 -14.36 -2.37 -0.37
C HIS A 95 -14.28 -0.90 -0.75
N SER A 96 -13.47 -0.10 -0.02
CA SER A 96 -13.29 1.34 -0.27
C SER A 96 -12.67 1.66 -1.64
N LEU A 97 -11.97 0.71 -2.28
CA LEU A 97 -11.52 0.86 -3.67
C LEU A 97 -12.69 1.13 -4.64
N MET A 98 -13.90 0.69 -4.29
CA MET A 98 -15.09 0.95 -5.10
C MET A 98 -15.75 2.30 -4.83
N SER A 99 -15.29 3.11 -3.88
CA SER A 99 -15.90 4.39 -3.51
C SER A 99 -15.93 5.41 -4.66
N VAL A 100 -14.99 5.31 -5.59
CA VAL A 100 -14.95 6.14 -6.80
C VAL A 100 -16.02 5.76 -7.84
N VAL A 101 -16.62 4.56 -7.74
CA VAL A 101 -17.62 4.05 -8.68
C VAL A 101 -19.01 4.57 -8.30
N ALA A 102 -19.71 5.17 -9.24
CA ALA A 102 -21.05 5.71 -9.01
C ALA A 102 -22.00 4.62 -8.49
N GLY A 103 -22.79 4.97 -7.47
CA GLY A 103 -23.73 4.06 -6.80
C GLY A 103 -23.13 3.25 -5.65
N TYR A 104 -21.83 3.41 -5.33
CA TYR A 104 -21.19 2.70 -4.23
C TYR A 104 -21.90 2.92 -2.88
N ASP A 105 -22.17 4.17 -2.50
CA ASP A 105 -22.82 4.48 -1.23
C ASP A 105 -24.20 3.82 -1.12
N GLU A 106 -24.98 3.82 -2.21
CA GLU A 106 -26.30 3.14 -2.25
C GLU A 106 -26.16 1.62 -2.09
N VAL A 107 -25.07 1.02 -2.62
CA VAL A 107 -24.76 -0.40 -2.38
C VAL A 107 -24.46 -0.64 -0.90
N ARG A 108 -23.62 0.20 -0.30
CA ARG A 108 -23.23 0.06 1.12
C ARG A 108 -24.43 0.23 2.06
N GLU A 109 -25.32 1.17 1.76
CA GLU A 109 -26.51 1.43 2.57
C GLU A 109 -27.58 0.34 2.45
N THR A 110 -27.79 -0.16 1.21
CA THR A 110 -28.96 -1.02 0.91
C THR A 110 -28.63 -2.49 0.73
N GLY A 111 -27.35 -2.85 0.52
CA GLY A 111 -26.94 -4.19 0.08
C GLY A 111 -27.31 -4.53 -1.36
N ASN A 112 -27.84 -3.58 -2.13
CA ASN A 112 -28.23 -3.80 -3.51
C ASN A 112 -27.07 -3.57 -4.48
N LYS A 113 -26.25 -4.58 -4.67
CA LYS A 113 -25.06 -4.53 -5.54
C LYS A 113 -25.33 -4.14 -6.99
N ALA A 114 -26.60 -4.31 -7.48
CA ALA A 114 -26.98 -3.87 -8.83
C ALA A 114 -27.02 -2.33 -8.99
N LYS A 115 -26.85 -1.57 -7.91
CA LYS A 115 -26.74 -0.10 -7.93
C LYS A 115 -25.35 0.39 -8.32
N LEU A 116 -24.33 -0.42 -8.11
CA LEU A 116 -22.98 -0.10 -8.57
C LEU A 116 -23.00 0.05 -10.10
N GLN A 117 -22.51 1.18 -10.58
CA GLN A 117 -22.55 1.51 -12.00
C GLN A 117 -21.45 0.79 -12.78
N VAL A 118 -21.52 -0.54 -12.77
CA VAL A 118 -20.69 -1.45 -13.57
C VAL A 118 -21.60 -2.34 -14.40
N SER A 119 -21.25 -2.60 -15.66
CA SER A 119 -22.06 -3.42 -16.55
C SER A 119 -21.23 -4.08 -17.66
N ALA A 120 -21.71 -5.22 -18.13
CA ALA A 120 -21.25 -5.84 -19.36
C ALA A 120 -22.17 -5.37 -20.50
N LYS A 121 -21.64 -4.59 -21.45
CA LYS A 121 -22.39 -4.20 -22.65
C LYS A 121 -22.57 -5.39 -23.60
N ASP A 122 -21.55 -6.24 -23.64
CA ASP A 122 -21.49 -7.53 -24.32
C ASP A 122 -20.40 -8.38 -23.64
N GLU A 123 -20.13 -9.61 -24.11
CA GLU A 123 -19.13 -10.52 -23.51
C GLU A 123 -17.74 -9.88 -23.38
N SER A 124 -17.37 -8.92 -24.22
CA SER A 124 -16.03 -8.35 -24.34
C SER A 124 -15.94 -6.90 -23.91
N THR A 125 -17.04 -6.24 -23.56
CA THR A 125 -17.06 -4.81 -23.24
C THR A 125 -17.52 -4.57 -21.80
N PHE A 126 -16.56 -4.32 -20.90
CA PHE A 126 -16.82 -3.90 -19.54
C PHE A 126 -16.96 -2.38 -19.48
N VAL A 127 -18.01 -1.92 -18.82
CA VAL A 127 -18.32 -0.49 -18.67
C VAL A 127 -18.44 -0.16 -17.20
N VAL A 128 -17.75 0.90 -16.77
CA VAL A 128 -17.83 1.44 -15.41
C VAL A 128 -18.03 2.95 -15.49
N THR A 129 -18.88 3.49 -14.61
CA THR A 129 -19.08 4.93 -14.46
C THR A 129 -18.62 5.36 -13.08
N LEU A 130 -17.69 6.30 -13.05
CA LEU A 130 -17.19 6.93 -11.83
C LEU A 130 -18.09 8.11 -11.45
N SER A 131 -18.20 8.39 -10.15
CA SER A 131 -18.97 9.51 -9.61
C SER A 131 -18.36 10.88 -9.94
N ALA A 132 -17.05 10.93 -10.18
CA ALA A 132 -16.25 12.10 -10.56
C ALA A 132 -14.98 11.66 -11.31
N PRO A 133 -14.22 12.56 -11.96
CA PRO A 133 -12.88 12.25 -12.45
C PRO A 133 -12.01 11.66 -11.34
N CYS A 134 -11.22 10.62 -11.68
CA CYS A 134 -10.32 9.95 -10.74
C CYS A 134 -8.99 9.65 -11.45
N ALA A 135 -7.96 10.43 -11.13
CA ALA A 135 -6.66 10.35 -11.81
C ALA A 135 -5.97 8.99 -11.64
N TYR A 136 -6.15 8.36 -10.47
CA TYR A 136 -5.55 7.05 -10.15
C TYR A 136 -6.43 5.85 -10.54
N PHE A 137 -7.53 6.06 -11.27
CA PHE A 137 -8.47 4.96 -11.59
C PHE A 137 -7.80 3.85 -12.42
N ILE A 138 -7.05 4.24 -13.45
CA ILE A 138 -6.39 3.29 -14.35
C ILE A 138 -5.20 2.60 -13.67
N GLU A 139 -4.35 3.36 -13.00
CA GLU A 139 -3.11 2.88 -12.40
C GLU A 139 -3.33 2.16 -11.07
N GLY A 140 -4.30 2.61 -10.28
CA GLY A 140 -4.57 2.05 -8.96
C GLY A 140 -5.71 1.04 -8.93
N ILE A 141 -6.90 1.43 -9.40
CA ILE A 141 -8.08 0.56 -9.27
C ILE A 141 -8.07 -0.58 -10.29
N CYS A 142 -7.63 -0.31 -11.54
CA CYS A 142 -7.63 -1.31 -12.60
C CYS A 142 -6.44 -2.29 -12.55
N THR A 143 -5.50 -2.11 -11.62
CA THR A 143 -4.36 -3.01 -11.35
C THR A 143 -4.53 -3.78 -10.03
N ALA A 144 -5.27 -3.21 -9.06
CA ALA A 144 -5.38 -3.74 -7.71
C ALA A 144 -5.85 -5.21 -7.67
N VAL A 145 -5.24 -5.99 -6.76
CA VAL A 145 -5.58 -7.41 -6.56
C VAL A 145 -7.06 -7.59 -6.24
N ALA A 146 -7.63 -6.76 -5.37
CA ALA A 146 -9.03 -6.90 -4.95
C ALA A 146 -10.07 -6.68 -6.06
N THR A 147 -9.68 -6.05 -7.18
CA THR A 147 -10.54 -5.77 -8.33
C THR A 147 -10.36 -6.75 -9.49
N MET A 148 -9.53 -7.78 -9.33
CA MET A 148 -9.32 -8.85 -10.30
C MET A 148 -10.64 -9.58 -10.63
N PRO A 149 -10.79 -10.11 -11.87
CA PRO A 149 -12.03 -10.78 -12.29
C PRO A 149 -12.24 -12.10 -11.55
N LEU A 150 -13.50 -12.50 -11.39
CA LEU A 150 -13.88 -13.74 -10.71
C LEU A 150 -14.95 -14.49 -11.50
N ARG A 151 -14.84 -15.82 -11.50
CA ARG A 151 -15.85 -16.74 -12.07
C ARG A 151 -16.99 -16.93 -11.07
N ARG A 152 -18.16 -16.33 -11.35
CA ARG A 152 -19.35 -16.45 -10.48
C ARG A 152 -19.74 -17.90 -10.20
N ASP A 153 -19.76 -18.74 -11.23
CA ASP A 153 -20.15 -20.15 -11.15
C ASP A 153 -19.26 -21.01 -10.24
N LEU A 154 -18.03 -20.54 -9.95
CA LEU A 154 -17.08 -21.23 -9.09
C LEU A 154 -16.94 -20.58 -7.72
N THR A 155 -17.17 -19.27 -7.60
CA THR A 155 -16.82 -18.50 -6.41
C THR A 155 -18.02 -18.01 -5.59
N GLU A 156 -19.26 -18.11 -6.12
CA GLU A 156 -20.46 -17.63 -5.41
C GLU A 156 -20.71 -18.36 -4.09
N ASP A 157 -20.36 -19.65 -4.01
CA ASP A 157 -20.42 -20.46 -2.79
C ASP A 157 -19.08 -20.51 -2.01
N GLY A 158 -18.05 -19.81 -2.47
CA GLY A 158 -16.71 -19.77 -1.90
C GLY A 158 -15.81 -20.96 -2.25
N ALA A 159 -16.29 -21.97 -2.96
CA ALA A 159 -15.51 -23.18 -3.27
C ALA A 159 -14.37 -22.92 -4.27
N GLY A 160 -14.50 -21.89 -5.12
CA GLY A 160 -13.51 -21.51 -6.12
C GLY A 160 -12.23 -20.89 -5.57
N PHE A 161 -12.18 -20.59 -4.28
CA PHE A 161 -10.99 -20.01 -3.63
C PHE A 161 -10.07 -21.06 -2.98
N ASP A 162 -10.35 -22.34 -3.19
CA ASP A 162 -9.61 -23.44 -2.63
C ASP A 162 -9.45 -24.61 -3.62
N MET A 163 -8.39 -25.40 -3.45
CA MET A 163 -8.18 -26.60 -4.30
C MET A 163 -9.30 -27.62 -4.08
N PRO A 164 -9.73 -28.35 -5.11
CA PRO A 164 -9.19 -28.34 -6.50
C PRO A 164 -9.90 -27.36 -7.47
N ASN A 165 -10.71 -26.43 -6.97
CA ASN A 165 -11.63 -25.63 -7.79
C ASN A 165 -11.06 -24.29 -8.25
N VAL A 166 -9.84 -23.95 -7.84
CA VAL A 166 -9.18 -22.68 -8.24
C VAL A 166 -8.92 -22.66 -9.74
N VAL A 167 -9.47 -21.68 -10.42
CA VAL A 167 -9.13 -21.35 -11.81
C VAL A 167 -8.50 -19.97 -11.85
N SER A 168 -7.60 -19.76 -12.79
CA SER A 168 -6.79 -18.57 -12.95
C SER A 168 -6.94 -18.00 -14.35
N ASN A 169 -6.85 -16.69 -14.52
CA ASN A 169 -6.79 -16.05 -15.83
C ASN A 169 -5.42 -15.42 -16.12
N GLY A 170 -4.49 -15.49 -15.17
CA GLY A 170 -3.12 -14.99 -15.28
C GLY A 170 -2.15 -15.97 -15.93
N ALA A 171 -0.87 -15.63 -15.85
CA ALA A 171 0.24 -16.38 -16.47
C ALA A 171 0.45 -17.79 -15.90
N TYR A 172 -0.03 -18.03 -14.69
CA TYR A 172 0.10 -19.31 -13.98
C TYR A 172 -1.26 -19.77 -13.42
N HIS A 173 -1.37 -21.07 -13.15
CA HIS A 173 -2.49 -21.63 -12.38
C HIS A 173 -1.97 -22.59 -11.31
N VAL A 174 -2.73 -22.73 -10.23
CA VAL A 174 -2.34 -23.58 -9.09
C VAL A 174 -2.38 -25.04 -9.48
N SER A 175 -1.27 -25.75 -9.30
CA SER A 175 -1.17 -27.20 -9.48
C SER A 175 -1.20 -27.96 -8.15
N ALA A 176 -0.67 -27.38 -7.08
CA ALA A 176 -0.69 -27.94 -5.74
C ALA A 176 -0.63 -26.83 -4.68
N TRP A 177 -1.32 -27.04 -3.58
CA TRP A 177 -1.29 -26.11 -2.44
C TRP A 177 -1.36 -26.83 -1.10
N SER A 178 -0.29 -26.69 -0.33
CA SER A 178 -0.22 -27.05 1.09
C SER A 178 -0.23 -25.76 1.89
N LYS A 179 -1.39 -25.39 2.44
CA LYS A 179 -1.71 -24.05 3.01
C LYS A 179 -0.66 -23.46 3.95
N SER A 180 0.08 -24.28 4.66
CA SER A 180 1.07 -23.84 5.64
C SER A 180 2.53 -23.98 5.20
N SER A 181 2.80 -24.43 3.97
CA SER A 181 4.18 -24.70 3.56
C SER A 181 4.54 -24.26 2.15
N LYS A 182 3.71 -24.58 1.14
CA LYS A 182 4.06 -24.31 -0.26
C LYS A 182 2.82 -24.23 -1.15
N LEU A 183 2.81 -23.26 -2.06
CA LEU A 183 1.97 -23.24 -3.24
C LEU A 183 2.82 -23.47 -4.47
N THR A 184 2.38 -24.35 -5.36
CA THR A 184 3.02 -24.59 -6.66
C THR A 184 2.04 -24.15 -7.75
N ALA A 185 2.53 -23.26 -8.61
CA ALA A 185 1.82 -22.78 -9.78
C ALA A 185 2.59 -23.16 -11.04
N VAL A 186 1.88 -23.65 -12.06
CA VAL A 186 2.48 -24.03 -13.36
C VAL A 186 1.96 -23.07 -14.43
N ARG A 187 2.77 -22.88 -15.49
CA ARG A 187 2.42 -22.00 -16.60
C ARG A 187 1.02 -22.33 -17.13
N ASN A 188 0.20 -21.29 -17.31
CA ASN A 188 -1.12 -21.39 -17.88
C ASN A 188 -1.02 -21.35 -19.42
N GLU A 189 -1.18 -22.49 -20.08
CA GLU A 189 -1.09 -22.59 -21.54
C GLU A 189 -2.27 -21.86 -22.25
N GLU A 190 -3.37 -21.59 -21.54
CA GLU A 190 -4.52 -20.82 -22.03
C GLU A 190 -4.33 -19.30 -21.92
N TYR A 191 -3.26 -18.86 -21.23
CA TYR A 191 -2.93 -17.44 -21.10
C TYR A 191 -2.56 -16.84 -22.45
N TYR A 192 -3.11 -15.65 -22.78
CA TYR A 192 -2.96 -15.05 -24.11
C TYR A 192 -1.51 -14.73 -24.50
N GLU A 193 -0.60 -14.60 -23.53
CA GLU A 193 0.86 -14.43 -23.72
C GLU A 193 1.68 -15.61 -23.17
N ALA A 194 1.13 -16.82 -23.07
CA ALA A 194 1.81 -17.97 -22.48
C ALA A 194 3.23 -18.20 -23.02
N ARG A 195 3.47 -17.85 -24.30
CA ARG A 195 4.80 -18.00 -24.94
C ARG A 195 5.85 -17.01 -24.41
N LEU A 196 5.44 -15.93 -23.77
CA LEU A 196 6.31 -14.92 -23.19
C LEU A 196 6.63 -15.22 -21.72
N VAL A 197 5.88 -16.11 -21.10
CA VAL A 197 6.11 -16.52 -19.70
C VAL A 197 7.41 -17.34 -19.62
N GLY A 198 8.29 -16.95 -18.68
CA GLY A 198 9.63 -17.55 -18.55
C GLY A 198 9.64 -18.90 -17.87
N PRO A 199 9.37 -18.98 -16.59
CA PRO A 199 9.37 -20.23 -15.84
C PRO A 199 8.21 -21.15 -16.25
N ASP A 200 8.45 -22.46 -16.28
CA ASP A 200 7.39 -23.45 -16.45
C ASP A 200 6.62 -23.67 -15.15
N GLU A 201 7.27 -23.43 -14.01
CA GLU A 201 6.73 -23.62 -12.66
C GLU A 201 7.27 -22.57 -11.71
N LEU A 202 6.41 -22.05 -10.82
CA LEU A 202 6.74 -21.23 -9.67
C LEU A 202 6.40 -21.98 -8.37
N GLY A 203 7.32 -21.98 -7.42
CA GLY A 203 7.11 -22.53 -6.09
C GLY A 203 7.17 -21.44 -5.04
N PHE A 204 6.03 -21.06 -4.45
CA PHE A 204 5.97 -20.12 -3.33
C PHE A 204 6.09 -20.90 -2.03
N VAL A 205 7.18 -20.69 -1.30
CA VAL A 205 7.46 -21.35 -0.01
C VAL A 205 7.11 -20.41 1.13
N PHE A 206 6.29 -20.87 2.06
CA PHE A 206 5.85 -20.09 3.22
C PHE A 206 6.80 -20.34 4.38
N ALA A 207 7.77 -19.45 4.55
CA ALA A 207 8.71 -19.49 5.66
C ALA A 207 8.10 -18.81 6.91
N SER A 208 8.54 -19.20 8.09
CA SER A 208 8.10 -18.61 9.36
C SER A 208 8.73 -17.24 9.64
N GLY A 209 9.62 -16.77 8.77
CA GLY A 209 10.30 -15.49 8.84
C GLY A 209 11.56 -15.46 7.96
N SER A 210 12.18 -14.28 7.87
CA SER A 210 13.33 -14.01 7.00
C SER A 210 14.54 -14.90 7.28
N GLU A 211 14.80 -15.27 8.53
CA GLU A 211 15.90 -16.17 8.92
C GLU A 211 15.71 -17.62 8.41
N GLU A 212 14.48 -18.12 8.35
CA GLU A 212 14.19 -19.42 7.74
C GLU A 212 14.32 -19.35 6.23
N ALA A 213 13.74 -18.29 5.62
CA ALA A 213 13.84 -18.04 4.19
C ALA A 213 15.31 -17.93 3.73
N TRP A 214 16.14 -17.24 4.51
CA TRP A 214 17.58 -17.14 4.24
C TRP A 214 18.29 -18.49 4.22
N LYS A 215 18.01 -19.37 5.18
CA LYS A 215 18.57 -20.73 5.22
C LYS A 215 18.17 -21.55 3.99
N LEU A 216 16.93 -21.43 3.53
CA LEU A 216 16.45 -22.08 2.30
C LEU A 216 17.16 -21.51 1.07
N TYR A 217 17.39 -20.20 1.02
CA TYR A 217 18.13 -19.55 -0.04
C TYR A 217 19.59 -20.00 -0.07
N GLU A 218 20.30 -20.02 1.07
CA GLU A 218 21.69 -20.51 1.16
C GLU A 218 21.81 -21.99 0.78
N ALA A 219 20.83 -22.83 1.17
CA ALA A 219 20.79 -24.24 0.84
C ALA A 219 20.53 -24.51 -0.65
N GLY A 220 19.99 -23.53 -1.38
CA GLY A 220 19.62 -23.69 -2.78
C GLY A 220 18.22 -24.27 -2.97
N ASP A 221 17.40 -24.24 -1.95
CA ASP A 221 16.02 -24.75 -1.98
C ASP A 221 15.04 -23.71 -2.57
N ILE A 222 15.42 -22.41 -2.55
CA ILE A 222 14.71 -21.33 -3.22
C ILE A 222 15.68 -20.46 -4.02
N ASP A 223 15.20 -19.83 -5.09
CA ASP A 223 15.96 -19.02 -6.03
C ASP A 223 15.81 -17.51 -5.82
N TYR A 224 14.74 -17.11 -5.16
CA TYR A 224 14.39 -15.74 -4.83
C TYR A 224 13.96 -15.64 -3.37
N ILE A 225 14.39 -14.59 -2.70
CA ILE A 225 13.97 -14.23 -1.34
C ILE A 225 13.48 -12.79 -1.33
N ALA A 226 12.24 -12.59 -0.92
CA ALA A 226 11.57 -11.28 -0.93
C ALA A 226 12.01 -10.40 0.26
N HIS A 227 12.27 -11.01 1.42
CA HIS A 227 12.64 -10.31 2.65
C HIS A 227 13.91 -10.92 3.25
N LEU A 228 14.98 -10.13 3.27
CA LEU A 228 16.25 -10.55 3.84
C LEU A 228 16.28 -10.35 5.36
N PRO A 229 17.04 -11.18 6.11
CA PRO A 229 17.32 -10.89 7.51
C PRO A 229 18.13 -9.59 7.69
N ASP A 230 17.90 -8.87 8.78
CA ASP A 230 18.59 -7.62 9.11
C ASP A 230 20.12 -7.78 9.10
N SER A 231 20.62 -8.95 9.54
CA SER A 231 22.03 -9.26 9.53
C SER A 231 22.62 -9.26 8.13
N VAL A 232 21.88 -9.76 7.14
CA VAL A 232 22.29 -9.81 5.74
C VAL A 232 22.17 -8.42 5.11
N ILE A 233 21.11 -7.70 5.39
CA ILE A 233 20.92 -6.31 4.94
C ILE A 233 22.05 -5.42 5.47
N ALA A 234 22.40 -5.56 6.75
CA ALA A 234 23.50 -4.82 7.36
C ALA A 234 24.87 -5.12 6.71
N GLU A 235 25.07 -6.33 6.17
CA GLU A 235 26.27 -6.66 5.39
C GLU A 235 26.20 -6.04 3.99
N LEU A 236 25.09 -6.17 3.30
CA LEU A 236 24.87 -5.61 1.96
C LEU A 236 24.96 -4.08 1.95
N SER A 237 24.44 -3.41 2.97
CA SER A 237 24.44 -1.94 3.09
C SER A 237 25.84 -1.33 3.21
N GLN A 238 26.88 -2.15 3.43
CA GLN A 238 28.28 -1.71 3.39
C GLN A 238 28.79 -1.50 1.95
N ASP A 239 28.13 -2.10 0.97
CA ASP A 239 28.38 -1.79 -0.45
C ASP A 239 27.63 -0.49 -0.82
N LYS A 240 28.38 0.54 -1.21
CA LYS A 240 27.83 1.83 -1.60
C LYS A 240 26.93 1.79 -2.84
N ASN A 241 27.01 0.72 -3.61
CA ASN A 241 26.17 0.53 -4.81
C ASN A 241 24.87 -0.20 -4.50
N TRP A 242 24.80 -0.87 -3.34
CA TRP A 242 23.57 -1.49 -2.92
C TRP A 242 22.55 -0.44 -2.46
N LYS A 243 21.30 -0.62 -2.86
CA LYS A 243 20.18 0.22 -2.40
C LYS A 243 18.99 -0.69 -2.13
N PRO A 244 18.26 -0.45 -1.05
CA PRO A 244 16.96 -1.11 -0.87
C PRO A 244 15.98 -0.66 -1.96
N THR A 245 14.97 -1.47 -2.21
CA THR A 245 13.82 -1.08 -3.00
C THR A 245 12.89 -0.26 -2.13
N ALA A 246 12.53 0.94 -2.55
CA ALA A 246 11.55 1.78 -1.87
C ALA A 246 10.17 1.11 -1.91
N VAL A 247 9.44 1.20 -0.80
CA VAL A 247 8.05 0.74 -0.70
C VAL A 247 7.16 1.96 -0.46
N TYR A 248 5.98 1.97 -1.06
CA TYR A 248 4.99 3.05 -0.90
C TYR A 248 4.30 2.97 0.46
N ALA A 249 5.11 3.07 1.50
CA ALA A 249 4.68 3.03 2.88
C ALA A 249 5.54 3.95 3.76
N THR A 250 4.87 4.59 4.73
CA THR A 250 5.51 5.51 5.68
C THR A 250 5.10 5.15 7.10
N ALA A 251 6.07 4.85 7.95
CA ALA A 251 5.81 4.68 9.37
C ALA A 251 5.59 6.04 10.03
N CYS A 252 4.50 6.18 10.76
CA CYS A 252 4.07 7.42 11.39
C CYS A 252 3.76 7.23 12.86
N VAL A 253 4.06 8.25 13.67
CA VAL A 253 3.41 8.43 14.95
C VAL A 253 2.09 9.17 14.72
N LEU A 254 1.01 8.58 15.20
CA LEU A 254 -0.34 9.12 15.15
C LEU A 254 -0.73 9.71 16.51
N TYR A 255 -1.28 10.91 16.50
CA TYR A 255 -1.79 11.61 17.67
C TYR A 255 -3.30 11.60 17.66
N ASN A 256 -3.95 11.21 18.74
CA ASN A 256 -5.40 11.41 18.83
C ASN A 256 -5.72 12.89 19.17
N HIS A 257 -6.18 13.64 18.18
CA HIS A 257 -6.43 15.09 18.30
C HIS A 257 -7.57 15.43 19.27
N GLU A 258 -8.42 14.48 19.65
CA GLU A 258 -9.46 14.66 20.68
C GLU A 258 -8.97 14.30 22.10
N SER A 259 -7.75 13.78 22.25
CA SER A 259 -7.22 13.50 23.59
C SER A 259 -6.90 14.78 24.34
N ASP A 260 -6.97 14.74 25.68
CA ASP A 260 -6.70 15.89 26.55
C ASP A 260 -5.31 16.52 26.33
N LEU A 261 -4.33 15.71 25.90
CA LEU A 261 -2.96 16.16 25.66
C LEU A 261 -2.74 16.55 24.21
N PHE A 262 -3.05 15.63 23.27
CA PHE A 262 -2.67 15.78 21.86
C PHE A 262 -3.67 16.62 21.05
N SER A 263 -4.74 17.14 21.66
CA SER A 263 -5.49 18.27 21.10
C SER A 263 -4.65 19.57 21.02
N ASN A 264 -3.58 19.66 21.83
CA ASN A 264 -2.67 20.79 21.84
C ASN A 264 -1.55 20.59 20.80
N GLU A 265 -1.49 21.47 19.81
CA GLU A 265 -0.52 21.48 18.72
C GLU A 265 0.93 21.54 19.23
N HIS A 266 1.24 22.41 20.22
CA HIS A 266 2.58 22.50 20.79
C HIS A 266 3.06 21.19 21.40
N ILE A 267 2.15 20.35 21.94
CA ILE A 267 2.55 19.02 22.44
C ILE A 267 2.89 18.10 21.28
N ARG A 268 2.10 18.10 20.20
CA ARG A 268 2.38 17.29 19.01
C ARG A 268 3.71 17.71 18.39
N GLU A 269 3.94 19.01 18.25
CA GLU A 269 5.17 19.56 17.71
C GLU A 269 6.40 19.19 18.58
N ALA A 270 6.28 19.28 19.91
CA ALA A 270 7.32 18.84 20.82
C ALA A 270 7.69 17.36 20.62
N PHE A 271 6.70 16.50 20.43
CA PHE A 271 6.91 15.07 20.20
C PHE A 271 7.51 14.78 18.83
N ASP A 272 7.10 15.50 17.77
CA ASP A 272 7.65 15.40 16.42
C ASP A 272 9.12 15.83 16.35
N LEU A 273 9.44 17.02 16.88
CA LEU A 273 10.77 17.60 16.90
C LEU A 273 11.79 16.78 17.72
N ALA A 274 11.31 16.01 18.70
CA ALA A 274 12.15 15.13 19.52
C ALA A 274 12.54 13.83 18.78
N ILE A 275 11.94 13.51 17.64
CA ILE A 275 12.24 12.30 16.87
C ILE A 275 13.56 12.48 16.09
N ASP A 276 14.52 11.63 16.38
CA ASP A 276 15.66 11.38 15.49
C ASP A 276 15.25 10.33 14.46
N ARG A 277 14.86 10.80 13.27
CA ARG A 277 14.32 9.96 12.21
C ARG A 277 15.33 8.97 11.66
N ALA A 278 16.63 9.34 11.64
CA ALA A 278 17.67 8.42 11.19
C ALA A 278 17.86 7.25 12.17
N ALA A 279 17.86 7.54 13.48
CA ALA A 279 17.95 6.51 14.49
C ALA A 279 16.68 5.65 14.57
N ALA A 280 15.50 6.23 14.32
CA ALA A 280 14.24 5.50 14.31
C ALA A 280 14.12 4.58 13.08
N ALA A 281 14.52 5.05 11.89
CA ALA A 281 14.59 4.24 10.67
C ALA A 281 15.51 3.04 10.86
N ALA A 282 16.72 3.27 11.36
CA ALA A 282 17.70 2.22 11.64
C ALA A 282 17.21 1.20 12.69
N ALA A 283 16.34 1.62 13.62
CA ALA A 283 15.73 0.70 14.58
C ALA A 283 14.64 -0.20 13.92
N GLY A 284 13.99 0.29 12.88
CA GLY A 284 12.98 -0.47 12.12
C GLY A 284 13.57 -1.42 11.08
N GLY A 285 14.84 -1.19 10.66
CA GLY A 285 15.51 -1.99 9.63
C GLY A 285 16.51 -1.17 8.84
N ALA A 286 17.56 -1.80 8.33
CA ALA A 286 18.62 -1.11 7.58
C ALA A 286 18.18 -0.72 6.13
N GLU A 287 17.08 -1.26 5.66
CA GLU A 287 16.41 -0.94 4.39
C GLU A 287 15.57 0.34 4.47
N ASN A 288 15.20 0.77 5.67
CA ASN A 288 14.37 1.94 5.88
C ASN A 288 15.15 3.25 5.71
N THR A 289 14.48 4.29 5.24
CA THR A 289 15.08 5.62 5.09
C THR A 289 14.35 6.66 5.94
N PRO A 290 15.04 7.63 6.54
CA PRO A 290 14.40 8.67 7.34
C PRO A 290 13.36 9.44 6.54
N ALA A 291 12.15 9.62 7.09
CA ALA A 291 11.09 10.34 6.39
C ALA A 291 11.34 11.85 6.37
N THR A 292 11.31 12.43 5.18
CA THR A 292 11.38 13.88 4.94
C THR A 292 10.02 14.49 4.64
N GLY A 293 9.00 13.67 4.50
CA GLY A 293 7.61 13.99 4.22
C GLY A 293 6.70 12.84 4.61
N LEU A 294 5.43 12.90 4.24
CA LEU A 294 4.47 11.81 4.43
C LEU A 294 4.45 10.86 3.22
N VAL A 295 4.44 11.44 2.01
CA VAL A 295 4.48 10.68 0.76
C VAL A 295 5.94 10.28 0.48
N PRO A 296 6.26 8.98 0.32
CA PRO A 296 7.62 8.52 0.05
C PRO A 296 8.06 8.81 -1.38
N SER A 297 9.35 8.57 -1.67
CA SER A 297 9.89 8.62 -3.03
C SER A 297 9.35 7.47 -3.88
N GLY A 298 9.30 7.69 -5.20
CA GLY A 298 8.83 6.75 -6.20
C GLY A 298 7.38 6.98 -6.62
N ILE A 299 6.59 7.72 -5.84
CA ILE A 299 5.24 8.12 -6.21
C ILE A 299 5.31 9.19 -7.32
N PRO A 300 4.63 9.01 -8.47
CA PRO A 300 4.64 9.98 -9.56
C PRO A 300 4.13 11.36 -9.13
N ASP A 301 4.71 12.43 -9.72
CA ASP A 301 4.23 13.80 -9.52
C ASP A 301 3.21 14.19 -10.61
N SER A 302 3.57 15.12 -11.51
CA SER A 302 2.63 15.67 -12.51
C SER A 302 2.55 14.87 -13.82
N GLY A 303 3.41 13.87 -13.99
CA GLY A 303 3.55 13.13 -15.24
C GLY A 303 4.21 13.91 -16.39
N GLU A 304 4.62 15.18 -16.14
CA GLU A 304 5.33 16.01 -17.12
C GLU A 304 6.86 15.96 -16.97
N THR A 305 7.33 15.46 -15.82
CA THR A 305 8.77 15.31 -15.49
C THR A 305 9.03 13.89 -15.02
N ASP A 306 10.28 13.45 -15.08
CA ASP A 306 10.73 12.18 -14.48
C ASP A 306 10.88 12.28 -12.95
N ASP A 307 10.48 13.42 -12.33
CA ASP A 307 10.58 13.66 -10.91
C ASP A 307 9.38 13.05 -10.15
N ASP A 308 9.66 12.50 -9.00
CA ASP A 308 8.64 11.99 -8.10
C ASP A 308 8.08 13.08 -7.16
N PHE A 309 6.96 12.78 -6.52
CA PHE A 309 6.25 13.69 -5.61
C PHE A 309 7.17 14.16 -4.47
N ARG A 310 8.00 13.27 -3.91
CA ARG A 310 8.90 13.65 -2.81
C ARG A 310 10.02 14.57 -3.28
N THR A 311 10.59 14.31 -4.44
CA THR A 311 11.64 15.16 -5.04
C THR A 311 11.12 16.57 -5.31
N THR A 312 9.92 16.71 -5.89
CA THR A 312 9.28 17.99 -6.17
C THR A 312 8.86 18.71 -4.88
N GLY A 313 8.22 18.03 -3.95
CA GLY A 313 7.77 18.59 -2.67
C GLY A 313 8.89 18.90 -1.69
N GLY A 314 10.09 18.37 -1.92
CA GLY A 314 11.28 18.63 -1.12
C GLY A 314 11.22 18.07 0.31
N VAL A 315 11.99 18.67 1.20
CA VAL A 315 12.13 18.24 2.60
C VAL A 315 11.23 19.07 3.49
N LEU A 316 10.18 18.45 4.04
CA LEU A 316 9.27 19.09 5.01
C LEU A 316 9.77 18.95 6.45
N ARG A 317 10.56 17.92 6.72
CA ARG A 317 11.29 17.75 8.00
C ARG A 317 12.76 17.46 7.73
N SER A 318 13.63 18.31 8.30
CA SER A 318 15.09 18.09 8.22
C SER A 318 15.48 16.79 8.93
N ILE A 319 16.33 16.03 8.26
CA ILE A 319 16.92 14.79 8.78
C ILE A 319 18.43 14.98 9.06
N ASP A 320 18.96 16.19 8.92
CA ASP A 320 20.37 16.47 9.09
C ASP A 320 20.79 16.28 10.56
N GLU A 321 21.89 15.54 10.76
CA GLU A 321 22.43 15.26 12.09
C GLU A 321 22.84 16.54 12.83
N GLU A 322 23.30 17.57 12.09
CA GLU A 322 23.70 18.85 12.65
C GLU A 322 22.51 19.60 13.29
N ASP A 323 21.29 19.37 12.79
CA ASP A 323 20.07 20.02 13.24
C ASP A 323 19.41 19.31 14.44
N VAL A 324 19.80 18.07 14.76
CA VAL A 324 19.16 17.27 15.84
C VAL A 324 19.13 18.03 17.16
N ASN A 325 20.27 18.60 17.57
CA ASN A 325 20.35 19.34 18.84
C ASN A 325 19.48 20.61 18.85
N ALA A 326 19.36 21.30 17.71
CA ALA A 326 18.52 22.49 17.58
C ALA A 326 17.04 22.09 17.68
N ARG A 327 16.61 21.07 16.93
CA ARG A 327 15.23 20.53 17.01
C ARG A 327 14.86 20.06 18.41
N GLN A 328 15.78 19.37 19.10
CA GLN A 328 15.55 18.92 20.48
C GLN A 328 15.46 20.08 21.49
N ALA A 329 16.13 21.21 21.23
CA ALA A 329 15.98 22.42 22.06
C ALA A 329 14.62 23.05 21.82
N GLU A 330 14.19 23.18 20.57
CA GLU A 330 12.88 23.67 20.16
C GLU A 330 11.74 22.78 20.72
N ALA A 331 11.88 21.46 20.64
CA ALA A 331 10.94 20.52 21.24
C ALA A 331 10.63 20.81 22.72
N ARG A 332 11.66 21.19 23.49
CA ARG A 332 11.49 21.57 24.90
C ARG A 332 10.81 22.93 25.07
N GLU A 333 11.04 23.87 24.14
CA GLU A 333 10.37 25.15 24.13
C GLU A 333 8.86 24.96 23.83
N GLU A 334 8.51 24.15 22.85
CA GLU A 334 7.14 23.81 22.50
C GLU A 334 6.39 23.19 23.70
N LEU A 335 7.02 22.25 24.40
CA LEU A 335 6.41 21.69 25.62
C LEU A 335 6.19 22.74 26.71
N SER A 336 7.04 23.77 26.76
CA SER A 336 6.87 24.90 27.67
C SER A 336 5.74 25.83 27.25
N TYR A 337 5.54 26.07 25.94
CA TYR A 337 4.39 26.82 25.41
C TYR A 337 3.06 26.11 25.70
N ALA A 338 3.07 24.78 25.72
CA ALA A 338 1.92 23.98 26.19
C ALA A 338 1.67 24.05 27.71
N GLY A 339 2.53 24.75 28.48
CA GLY A 339 2.39 24.93 29.92
C GLY A 339 3.16 23.92 30.78
N TYR A 340 3.98 23.06 30.20
CA TYR A 340 4.75 22.04 30.90
C TYR A 340 6.21 22.50 31.11
N TYR A 341 6.40 23.37 32.08
CA TYR A 341 7.73 23.95 32.44
C TYR A 341 8.65 22.97 33.20
N SER A 342 8.12 21.83 33.61
CA SER A 342 8.85 20.78 34.32
C SER A 342 8.32 19.42 33.89
N THR A 343 9.22 18.49 33.65
CA THR A 343 8.91 17.10 33.26
C THR A 343 8.00 16.39 34.23
N SER A 344 8.08 16.72 35.53
CA SER A 344 7.20 16.16 36.57
C SER A 344 5.72 16.60 36.47
N MET A 345 5.41 17.57 35.61
CA MET A 345 4.04 18.04 35.37
C MET A 345 3.36 17.27 34.23
N PHE A 346 4.15 16.64 33.35
CA PHE A 346 3.61 15.89 32.23
C PHE A 346 3.15 14.50 32.69
N PRO A 347 1.88 14.10 32.45
CA PRO A 347 1.40 12.79 32.87
C PRO A 347 2.09 11.67 32.07
N PRO A 348 2.17 10.45 32.62
CA PRO A 348 2.53 9.28 31.83
C PRO A 348 1.53 9.06 30.70
N ILE A 349 2.02 8.75 29.49
CA ILE A 349 1.23 8.48 28.29
C ILE A 349 1.51 7.09 27.76
N GLU A 350 0.64 6.57 26.90
CA GLU A 350 0.76 5.26 26.28
C GLU A 350 1.07 5.38 24.79
N LEU A 351 2.09 4.67 24.29
CA LEU A 351 2.33 4.44 22.87
C LEU A 351 1.78 3.07 22.50
N LEU A 352 0.71 3.06 21.70
CA LEU A 352 0.08 1.85 21.17
C LEU A 352 0.81 1.38 19.89
N TYR A 353 1.11 0.09 19.76
CA TYR A 353 1.72 -0.48 18.54
C TYR A 353 1.45 -1.98 18.45
N VAL A 354 1.63 -2.55 17.25
CA VAL A 354 1.55 -4.00 17.03
C VAL A 354 2.86 -4.64 17.44
N THR A 355 2.83 -5.56 18.42
CA THR A 355 4.03 -6.26 18.92
C THR A 355 4.39 -7.48 18.07
N GLY A 356 5.65 -7.92 18.16
CA GLY A 356 6.16 -9.09 17.43
C GLY A 356 6.60 -8.75 16.00
N THR A 357 6.80 -7.46 15.71
CA THR A 357 7.26 -6.91 14.44
C THR A 357 8.43 -5.94 14.70
N GLU A 358 8.97 -5.31 13.66
CA GLU A 358 9.95 -4.22 13.76
C GLU A 358 9.48 -3.07 14.67
N ASN A 359 8.17 -2.93 14.84
CA ASN A 359 7.60 -1.89 15.70
C ASN A 359 8.03 -1.98 17.16
N ASP A 360 8.41 -3.16 17.67
CA ASP A 360 8.95 -3.29 19.05
C ASP A 360 10.23 -2.47 19.22
N ALA A 361 11.13 -2.52 18.26
CA ALA A 361 12.41 -1.78 18.29
C ALA A 361 12.20 -0.28 18.03
N VAL A 362 11.32 0.08 17.07
CA VAL A 362 10.97 1.47 16.76
C VAL A 362 10.29 2.13 17.96
N ALA A 363 9.33 1.47 18.59
CA ALA A 363 8.64 1.99 19.78
C ALA A 363 9.61 2.23 20.96
N ALA A 364 10.57 1.31 21.16
CA ALA A 364 11.61 1.47 22.19
C ALA A 364 12.54 2.65 21.86
N ALA A 365 12.90 2.85 20.60
CA ALA A 365 13.72 3.98 20.17
C ALA A 365 12.98 5.31 20.39
N LEU A 366 11.72 5.42 19.98
CA LEU A 366 10.87 6.61 20.18
C LEU A 366 10.69 6.91 21.67
N GLN A 367 10.38 5.90 22.49
CA GLN A 367 10.29 6.06 23.96
C GLN A 367 11.58 6.67 24.54
N ASN A 368 12.74 6.15 24.14
CA ASN A 368 14.03 6.66 24.59
C ASN A 368 14.27 8.11 24.15
N MET A 369 13.93 8.47 22.91
CA MET A 369 14.07 9.82 22.36
C MET A 369 13.22 10.82 23.16
N TRP A 370 11.95 10.53 23.37
CA TRP A 370 11.03 11.39 24.14
C TRP A 370 11.43 11.49 25.61
N SER A 371 11.83 10.37 26.21
CA SER A 371 12.32 10.39 27.60
C SER A 371 13.60 11.23 27.77
N THR A 372 14.54 11.10 26.83
CA THR A 372 15.81 11.81 26.89
C THR A 372 15.66 13.30 26.57
N THR A 373 14.89 13.62 25.52
CA THR A 373 14.72 14.99 25.02
C THR A 373 13.72 15.79 25.83
N LEU A 374 12.54 15.23 26.07
CA LEU A 374 11.42 15.92 26.74
C LEU A 374 11.34 15.59 28.24
N GLY A 375 11.99 14.51 28.68
CA GLY A 375 11.91 14.02 30.06
C GLY A 375 10.54 13.45 30.45
N VAL A 376 9.72 13.10 29.48
CA VAL A 376 8.37 12.54 29.67
C VAL A 376 8.43 11.02 29.87
N THR A 377 7.39 10.48 30.50
CA THR A 377 7.24 9.02 30.68
C THR A 377 6.28 8.47 29.63
N VAL A 378 6.79 7.66 28.70
CA VAL A 378 5.99 6.95 27.70
C VAL A 378 5.96 5.47 28.06
N MET A 379 4.77 4.88 28.18
CA MET A 379 4.58 3.46 28.42
C MET A 379 4.33 2.75 27.09
N LEU A 380 5.11 1.71 26.80
CA LEU A 380 4.96 0.91 25.60
C LEU A 380 3.79 -0.06 25.75
N ARG A 381 2.84 -0.02 24.81
CA ARG A 381 1.67 -0.88 24.75
C ARG A 381 1.67 -1.70 23.47
N GLY A 382 2.51 -2.75 23.44
CA GLY A 382 2.48 -3.74 22.36
C GLY A 382 1.25 -4.65 22.49
N VAL A 383 0.47 -4.74 21.42
CA VAL A 383 -0.77 -5.56 21.35
C VAL A 383 -0.80 -6.38 20.07
N THR A 384 -1.73 -7.33 19.96
CA THR A 384 -1.97 -8.04 18.70
C THR A 384 -2.58 -7.13 17.64
N GLN A 385 -2.44 -7.48 16.35
CA GLN A 385 -3.04 -6.72 15.25
C GLN A 385 -4.54 -6.51 15.44
N ALA A 386 -5.27 -7.56 15.88
CA ALA A 386 -6.71 -7.46 16.09
C ALA A 386 -7.09 -6.48 17.23
N GLU A 387 -6.33 -6.48 18.33
CA GLU A 387 -6.55 -5.52 19.43
C GLU A 387 -6.16 -4.10 19.00
N TYR A 388 -5.07 -3.95 18.22
CA TYR A 388 -4.65 -2.69 17.67
C TYR A 388 -5.76 -2.07 16.81
N ASN A 389 -6.26 -2.82 15.82
CA ASN A 389 -7.33 -2.35 14.92
C ASN A 389 -8.58 -1.93 15.71
N ALA A 390 -9.02 -2.77 16.67
CA ALA A 390 -10.20 -2.44 17.49
C ALA A 390 -10.01 -1.16 18.32
N ARG A 391 -8.80 -0.90 18.84
CA ARG A 391 -8.50 0.33 19.59
C ARG A 391 -8.41 1.56 18.68
N MET A 392 -7.83 1.42 17.49
CA MET A 392 -7.75 2.50 16.51
C MET A 392 -9.13 2.90 16.00
N GLU A 393 -9.96 1.95 15.61
CA GLU A 393 -11.35 2.18 15.17
C GLU A 393 -12.19 2.85 16.28
N ALA A 394 -12.02 2.41 17.52
CA ALA A 394 -12.68 3.01 18.69
C ALA A 394 -12.04 4.34 19.12
N LYS A 395 -10.95 4.79 18.46
CA LYS A 395 -10.16 5.97 18.81
C LYS A 395 -9.71 5.98 20.30
N ASN A 396 -9.47 4.77 20.83
CA ASN A 396 -9.09 4.54 22.23
C ASN A 396 -7.57 4.42 22.39
N TYR A 397 -6.88 5.51 22.10
CA TYR A 397 -5.43 5.67 22.24
C TYR A 397 -5.07 7.14 22.40
N GLU A 398 -3.86 7.44 22.86
CA GLU A 398 -3.27 8.80 22.91
C GLU A 398 -2.24 8.96 21.79
N LEU A 399 -1.27 8.03 21.72
CA LEU A 399 -0.27 7.89 20.66
C LEU A 399 -0.35 6.49 20.06
N ALA A 400 -0.15 6.39 18.76
CA ALA A 400 -0.01 5.10 18.10
C ALA A 400 1.14 5.14 17.07
N LEU A 401 1.82 4.01 16.89
CA LEU A 401 2.76 3.79 15.79
C LEU A 401 2.06 2.99 14.72
N GLN A 402 1.98 3.53 13.50
CA GLN A 402 1.31 2.89 12.37
C GLN A 402 2.10 3.08 11.08
N LYS A 403 2.18 2.03 10.28
CA LYS A 403 2.64 2.11 8.89
C LYS A 403 1.45 2.52 8.01
N ILE A 404 1.61 3.60 7.25
CA ILE A 404 0.65 4.11 6.28
C ILE A 404 1.11 3.62 4.91
N THR A 405 0.35 2.72 4.33
CA THR A 405 0.61 2.17 2.99
C THR A 405 -0.38 2.77 2.00
N ALA A 406 0.11 3.16 0.82
CA ALA A 406 -0.76 3.54 -0.28
C ALA A 406 -1.54 2.33 -0.79
N LEU A 407 -2.76 2.56 -1.25
CA LEU A 407 -3.57 1.53 -1.91
C LEU A 407 -3.35 1.51 -3.43
N TYR A 408 -2.72 2.56 -3.97
CA TYR A 408 -2.45 2.78 -5.39
C TYR A 408 -1.29 3.77 -5.56
N ASP A 409 -0.65 3.76 -6.72
CA ASP A 409 0.53 4.56 -7.05
C ASP A 409 0.16 6.03 -7.31
N ASP A 410 -0.23 6.73 -6.24
CA ASP A 410 -0.58 8.15 -6.29
C ASP A 410 -0.49 8.78 -4.89
N ALA A 411 -0.06 10.03 -4.80
CA ALA A 411 0.04 10.78 -3.54
C ALA A 411 -1.31 10.89 -2.80
N MET A 412 -2.43 10.88 -3.53
CA MET A 412 -3.77 10.85 -2.95
C MET A 412 -3.95 9.66 -1.99
N GLY A 413 -3.36 8.50 -2.29
CA GLY A 413 -3.43 7.31 -1.43
C GLY A 413 -2.82 7.49 -0.03
N PHE A 414 -1.99 8.52 0.16
CA PHE A 414 -1.47 8.93 1.47
C PHE A 414 -2.28 10.07 2.10
N LEU A 415 -2.92 10.91 1.28
CA LEU A 415 -3.46 12.19 1.70
C LEU A 415 -4.97 12.19 1.94
N ASP A 416 -5.77 11.47 1.15
CA ASP A 416 -7.23 11.49 1.25
C ASP A 416 -7.78 10.93 2.57
N ARG A 417 -7.02 10.05 3.21
CA ARG A 417 -7.38 9.45 4.51
C ARG A 417 -7.54 10.45 5.65
N TRP A 418 -6.92 11.64 5.54
CA TRP A 418 -6.93 12.66 6.60
C TRP A 418 -8.08 13.65 6.46
N CYS A 419 -8.93 13.55 5.42
CA CYS A 419 -10.14 14.35 5.33
C CYS A 419 -11.05 14.14 6.55
N SER A 420 -11.72 15.21 6.99
CA SER A 420 -12.53 15.22 8.22
C SER A 420 -13.59 14.11 8.24
N GLU A 421 -14.23 13.81 7.11
CA GLU A 421 -15.28 12.80 6.97
C GLU A 421 -14.76 11.41 6.54
N SER A 422 -13.43 11.23 6.40
CA SER A 422 -12.86 9.96 5.99
C SER A 422 -12.97 8.89 7.08
N GLU A 423 -13.49 7.71 6.75
CA GLU A 423 -13.50 6.56 7.66
C GLU A 423 -12.08 6.10 8.05
N GLN A 424 -11.07 6.46 7.24
CA GLN A 424 -9.66 6.19 7.52
C GLN A 424 -9.00 7.23 8.41
N ASN A 425 -9.69 8.34 8.74
CA ASN A 425 -9.20 9.36 9.65
C ASN A 425 -9.28 8.86 11.10
N LEU A 426 -8.28 8.09 11.49
CA LEU A 426 -8.21 7.50 12.82
C LEU A 426 -7.68 8.46 13.90
N ILE A 427 -7.19 9.65 13.51
CA ILE A 427 -6.59 10.64 14.42
C ILE A 427 -7.55 11.77 14.85
N ASN A 428 -8.76 11.81 14.32
CA ASN A 428 -9.73 12.93 14.52
C ASN A 428 -9.17 14.29 14.06
N TYR A 429 -8.43 14.30 12.95
CA TYR A 429 -8.00 15.55 12.34
C TYR A 429 -9.17 16.21 11.62
N GLU A 430 -9.40 17.49 11.90
CA GLU A 430 -10.46 18.29 11.28
C GLU A 430 -9.88 19.60 10.74
N ASN A 431 -9.87 19.75 9.41
CA ASN A 431 -9.46 20.98 8.75
C ASN A 431 -10.20 21.15 7.42
N GLY A 432 -11.22 22.04 7.40
CA GLY A 432 -12.02 22.28 6.21
C GLY A 432 -11.25 22.87 5.03
N THR A 433 -10.09 23.49 5.23
CA THR A 433 -9.22 23.92 4.12
C THR A 433 -8.51 22.73 3.50
N TYR A 434 -8.06 21.79 4.32
CA TYR A 434 -7.51 20.52 3.87
C TYR A 434 -8.51 19.73 3.03
N ASP A 435 -9.74 19.60 3.53
CA ASP A 435 -10.82 18.89 2.81
C ASP A 435 -11.07 19.50 1.42
N VAL A 436 -11.04 20.85 1.33
CA VAL A 436 -11.18 21.57 0.05
C VAL A 436 -10.00 21.28 -0.87
N LEU A 437 -8.75 21.29 -0.38
CA LEU A 437 -7.56 20.99 -1.20
C LEU A 437 -7.65 19.58 -1.80
N ILE A 438 -7.95 18.57 -0.98
CA ILE A 438 -8.12 17.18 -1.43
C ILE A 438 -9.28 17.07 -2.41
N GLY A 439 -10.43 17.69 -2.13
CA GLY A 439 -11.58 17.67 -3.03
C GLY A 439 -11.31 18.31 -4.39
N VAL A 440 -10.57 19.43 -4.43
CA VAL A 440 -10.18 20.08 -5.70
C VAL A 440 -9.14 19.23 -6.43
N ALA A 441 -8.17 18.64 -5.73
CA ALA A 441 -7.21 17.74 -6.33
C ALA A 441 -7.89 16.51 -6.96
N ALA A 442 -8.84 15.90 -6.25
CA ALA A 442 -9.59 14.75 -6.74
C ALA A 442 -10.40 15.07 -8.01
N ALA A 443 -10.94 16.28 -8.12
CA ALA A 443 -11.75 16.73 -9.25
C ALA A 443 -10.93 17.34 -10.42
N SER A 444 -9.61 17.50 -10.27
CA SER A 444 -8.77 18.18 -11.27
C SER A 444 -8.35 17.24 -12.39
N GLU A 445 -8.65 17.60 -13.64
CA GLU A 445 -8.14 16.93 -14.85
C GLU A 445 -6.73 17.42 -15.24
N ASN A 446 -6.28 18.56 -14.70
CA ASN A 446 -4.95 19.09 -14.94
C ASN A 446 -3.98 18.52 -13.91
N LEU A 447 -3.12 17.59 -14.30
CA LEU A 447 -2.19 16.90 -13.40
C LEU A 447 -1.25 17.84 -12.66
N VAL A 448 -0.70 18.88 -13.32
CA VAL A 448 0.19 19.87 -12.69
C VAL A 448 -0.53 20.66 -11.59
N ALA A 449 -1.77 21.10 -11.85
CA ALA A 449 -2.56 21.80 -10.85
C ALA A 449 -2.97 20.85 -9.70
N ARG A 450 -3.29 19.60 -10.04
CA ARG A 450 -3.65 18.56 -9.09
C ARG A 450 -2.53 18.31 -8.08
N THR A 451 -1.32 18.04 -8.56
CA THR A 451 -0.18 17.76 -7.70
C THR A 451 0.21 18.97 -6.86
N ALA A 452 0.07 20.20 -7.37
CA ALA A 452 0.27 21.40 -6.56
C ALA A 452 -0.69 21.45 -5.35
N PHE A 453 -1.98 21.10 -5.52
CA PHE A 453 -2.91 21.01 -4.39
C PHE A 453 -2.56 19.88 -3.41
N LEU A 454 -2.02 18.76 -3.90
CA LEU A 454 -1.57 17.66 -3.05
C LEU A 454 -0.32 18.04 -2.24
N HIS A 455 0.63 18.78 -2.84
CA HIS A 455 1.78 19.34 -2.12
C HIS A 455 1.34 20.33 -1.03
N ASP A 456 0.39 21.22 -1.35
CA ASP A 456 -0.17 22.16 -0.36
C ASP A 456 -0.89 21.39 0.78
N ALA A 457 -1.59 20.31 0.46
CA ALA A 457 -2.25 19.47 1.46
C ALA A 457 -1.23 18.74 2.35
N GLU A 458 -0.17 18.16 1.77
CA GLU A 458 0.88 17.53 2.57
C GLU A 458 1.56 18.53 3.51
N MET A 459 1.89 19.73 3.00
CA MET A 459 2.48 20.80 3.82
C MET A 459 1.56 21.19 4.96
N MET A 460 0.24 21.28 4.75
CA MET A 460 -0.74 21.62 5.79
C MET A 460 -0.79 20.56 6.91
N LEU A 461 -0.66 19.25 6.59
CA LEU A 461 -0.56 18.21 7.62
C LEU A 461 0.65 18.39 8.52
N PHE A 462 1.76 18.87 7.95
CA PHE A 462 2.98 19.17 8.71
C PHE A 462 2.85 20.44 9.54
N ASP A 463 2.20 21.49 9.00
CA ASP A 463 1.96 22.73 9.73
C ASP A 463 1.01 22.49 10.93
N ASP A 464 0.01 21.63 10.77
CA ASP A 464 -0.95 21.25 11.81
C ASP A 464 -0.45 20.14 12.74
N MET A 465 0.75 19.58 12.50
CA MET A 465 1.29 18.42 13.23
C MET A 465 0.28 17.27 13.30
N ALA A 466 -0.39 16.96 12.20
CA ALA A 466 -1.47 15.98 12.19
C ALA A 466 -0.94 14.55 12.40
N PRO A 467 -0.14 13.91 11.52
CA PRO A 467 0.74 12.80 11.86
C PRO A 467 2.21 13.24 11.93
N SER A 468 3.06 12.45 12.55
CA SER A 468 4.52 12.58 12.46
C SER A 468 5.12 11.43 11.65
N PRO A 469 5.48 11.61 10.39
CA PRO A 469 6.25 10.64 9.63
C PRO A 469 7.61 10.38 10.27
N VAL A 470 7.99 9.11 10.38
CA VAL A 470 9.21 8.66 11.05
C VAL A 470 10.22 8.15 10.04
N TYR A 471 9.85 7.17 9.22
CA TYR A 471 10.69 6.64 8.16
C TYR A 471 9.84 6.18 6.98
N PHE A 472 10.43 6.20 5.79
CA PHE A 472 9.92 5.53 4.61
C PHE A 472 10.34 4.08 4.64
N ASP A 473 9.40 3.20 4.37
CA ASP A 473 9.62 1.77 4.34
C ASP A 473 10.48 1.36 3.14
N GLY A 474 11.25 0.31 3.30
CA GLY A 474 12.04 -0.27 2.26
C GLY A 474 11.96 -1.79 2.32
N THR A 475 12.31 -2.45 1.23
CA THR A 475 12.49 -3.89 1.18
C THR A 475 13.81 -4.25 0.56
N ALA A 476 14.32 -5.41 0.95
CA ALA A 476 15.55 -5.95 0.39
C ALA A 476 15.29 -7.38 -0.06
N HIS A 477 15.55 -7.65 -1.33
CA HIS A 477 15.37 -8.95 -1.94
C HIS A 477 16.64 -9.43 -2.64
N LEU A 478 16.76 -10.73 -2.85
CA LEU A 478 17.83 -11.31 -3.66
C LEU A 478 17.28 -12.36 -4.64
N LEU A 479 17.79 -12.30 -5.87
CA LEU A 479 17.62 -13.32 -6.89
C LEU A 479 18.98 -14.00 -7.11
N ARG A 480 18.99 -15.31 -7.36
CA ARG A 480 20.23 -16.02 -7.69
C ARG A 480 20.86 -15.48 -8.98
N ASP A 481 22.18 -15.35 -8.99
CA ASP A 481 22.97 -14.86 -10.15
C ASP A 481 22.73 -15.65 -11.43
N THR A 482 22.27 -16.91 -11.31
CA THR A 482 21.89 -17.76 -12.45
C THR A 482 20.57 -17.35 -13.11
N LEU A 483 19.82 -16.42 -12.51
CA LEU A 483 18.52 -15.95 -12.96
C LEU A 483 18.54 -14.44 -13.13
N ARG A 484 17.62 -13.93 -13.94
CA ARG A 484 17.35 -12.48 -14.12
C ARG A 484 15.89 -12.27 -14.47
N GLY A 485 15.39 -11.03 -14.36
CA GLY A 485 14.07 -10.63 -14.83
C GLY A 485 12.97 -10.80 -13.80
N VAL A 486 13.29 -10.78 -12.50
CA VAL A 486 12.31 -10.40 -11.46
C VAL A 486 12.27 -8.89 -11.45
N CYS A 487 11.10 -8.31 -11.51
CA CYS A 487 10.88 -6.90 -11.21
C CYS A 487 9.99 -6.76 -9.98
N THR A 488 10.15 -5.65 -9.25
CA THR A 488 9.41 -5.36 -8.02
C THR A 488 8.83 -3.96 -8.13
N ASP A 489 7.53 -3.83 -7.84
CA ASP A 489 6.85 -2.54 -7.82
C ASP A 489 7.07 -1.79 -6.50
N GLY A 490 6.52 -0.57 -6.43
CA GLY A 490 6.58 0.25 -5.23
C GLY A 490 5.72 -0.26 -4.06
N PHE A 491 4.92 -1.30 -4.25
CA PHE A 491 4.18 -1.99 -3.18
C PHE A 491 4.97 -3.16 -2.59
N GLY A 492 6.13 -3.49 -3.19
CA GLY A 492 6.93 -4.65 -2.82
C GLY A 492 6.52 -5.94 -3.55
N ASN A 493 5.56 -5.86 -4.48
CA ASN A 493 5.14 -7.03 -5.25
C ASN A 493 6.20 -7.45 -6.25
N SER A 494 6.39 -8.75 -6.38
CA SER A 494 7.37 -9.32 -7.30
C SER A 494 6.69 -10.02 -8.46
N TYR A 495 7.16 -9.73 -9.67
CA TYR A 495 6.64 -10.25 -10.94
C TYR A 495 7.63 -11.21 -11.54
N PHE A 496 7.18 -12.44 -11.83
CA PHE A 496 8.05 -13.56 -12.23
C PHE A 496 7.91 -13.97 -13.70
N THR A 497 6.98 -13.37 -14.45
CA THR A 497 6.73 -13.71 -15.85
C THR A 497 7.96 -13.48 -16.75
N GLY A 498 8.74 -12.46 -16.41
CA GLY A 498 9.97 -12.07 -17.10
C GLY A 498 11.20 -12.90 -16.78
N VAL A 499 11.16 -13.79 -15.78
CA VAL A 499 12.34 -14.52 -15.31
C VAL A 499 12.95 -15.41 -16.39
N ARG A 500 14.26 -15.36 -16.52
CA ARG A 500 15.06 -16.15 -17.48
C ARG A 500 16.34 -16.64 -16.83
N VAL A 501 16.86 -17.76 -17.34
CA VAL A 501 18.19 -18.25 -16.96
C VAL A 501 19.24 -17.29 -17.53
N ASN A 502 20.19 -16.91 -16.69
CA ASN A 502 21.35 -16.11 -17.09
C ASN A 502 22.27 -17.01 -17.93
N THR A 503 22.57 -16.60 -19.14
CA THR A 503 23.39 -17.39 -20.11
C THR A 503 24.78 -16.79 -20.30
N ASP A 504 25.15 -15.79 -19.50
CA ASP A 504 26.48 -15.13 -19.59
C ASP A 504 27.53 -15.84 -18.78
#